data_69d578512c27bed29d1da84c6b7e564a
#
_entry.id   69d578512c27bed29d1da84c6b7e564a
#
_cell.length_a   1.000
_cell.length_b   1.000
_cell.length_c   1.000
_cell.angle_alpha   90.00
_cell.angle_beta   90.00
_cell.angle_gamma   90.00
#
_symmetry.space_group_name_H-M   'P 1'
#
loop_
_entity.id
_entity.type
_entity.pdbx_description
1 polymer ?
#
loop_
_entity_poly.entity_id
_entity_poly.type
_entity_poly.pdbx_seq_one_letter_code
_entity_poly.pdbx_strand_id
1 'polypeptide(L)' 'MGDEDEKITVRIPKRFLKSIDFLVDLDDFPSRSEAVRAAVRDMIYARVAVVTDRIKQMHAAEAAIAEKDELRKEFLQK' A
#
# COMPACT_ATOMS: atom_id res chain seq x y z
N MET A 1 -12.57 -12.85 -14.92
CA MET A 1 -11.96 -13.16 -13.63
C MET A 1 -12.59 -12.31 -12.58
N GLY A 2 -13.56 -12.83 -11.96
CA GLY A 2 -14.24 -12.09 -10.95
C GLY A 2 -13.52 -12.17 -9.64
N ASP A 3 -13.37 -11.03 -9.05
CA ASP A 3 -13.07 -10.99 -7.64
C ASP A 3 -14.34 -11.42 -6.92
N GLU A 4 -14.34 -12.63 -6.39
CA GLU A 4 -15.44 -13.05 -5.56
C GLU A 4 -15.40 -12.28 -4.26
N ASP A 5 -16.55 -11.73 -3.87
CA ASP A 5 -16.66 -11.04 -2.60
C ASP A 5 -16.59 -12.04 -1.45
N GLU A 6 -15.80 -11.73 -0.46
CA GLU A 6 -15.67 -12.52 0.74
C GLU A 6 -16.06 -11.66 1.94
N LYS A 7 -16.87 -12.24 2.82
CA LYS A 7 -17.32 -11.52 3.99
C LYS A 7 -16.24 -11.55 5.07
N ILE A 8 -15.83 -10.38 5.53
CA ILE A 8 -14.94 -10.25 6.68
C ILE A 8 -15.63 -9.45 7.77
N THR A 9 -15.20 -9.66 9.00
CA THR A 9 -15.71 -8.93 10.15
C THR A 9 -14.56 -8.23 10.84
N VAL A 10 -14.65 -6.92 10.96
CA VAL A 10 -13.64 -6.09 11.63
C VAL A 10 -14.32 -5.15 12.61
N ARG A 11 -13.60 -4.82 13.67
CA ARG A 11 -14.05 -3.81 14.63
C ARG A 11 -13.40 -2.49 14.28
N ILE A 12 -14.21 -1.47 14.13
CA ILE A 12 -13.75 -0.12 13.78
C ILE A 12 -14.07 0.81 14.95
N PRO A 13 -13.15 1.64 15.41
CA PRO A 13 -13.42 2.61 16.47
C PRO A 13 -14.63 3.48 16.14
N LYS A 14 -15.44 3.75 17.16
CA LYS A 14 -16.67 4.52 16.99
C LYS A 14 -16.43 5.89 16.35
N ARG A 15 -15.32 6.54 16.67
CA ARG A 15 -14.97 7.83 16.09
C ARG A 15 -14.83 7.79 14.57
N PHE A 16 -14.30 6.69 14.05
CA PHE A 16 -14.17 6.51 12.60
C PHE A 16 -15.51 6.20 11.94
N LEU A 17 -16.35 5.41 12.61
CA LEU A 17 -17.71 5.15 12.12
C LEU A 17 -18.53 6.44 12.05
N LYS A 18 -18.40 7.30 13.04
CA LYS A 18 -19.07 8.60 13.02
C LYS A 18 -18.62 9.47 11.85
N SER A 19 -17.34 9.45 11.55
CA SER A 19 -16.80 10.18 10.39
C SER A 19 -17.31 9.61 9.08
N ILE A 20 -17.39 8.28 8.96
CA ILE A 20 -17.97 7.62 7.79
C ILE A 20 -19.45 8.01 7.64
N ASP A 21 -20.22 7.96 8.73
CA ASP A 21 -21.62 8.31 8.71
C ASP A 21 -21.83 9.77 8.30
N PHE A 22 -20.94 10.66 8.73
CA PHE A 22 -20.95 12.05 8.32
C PHE A 22 -20.77 12.20 6.79
N LEU A 23 -19.85 11.44 6.22
CA LEU A 23 -19.63 11.45 4.77
C LEU A 23 -20.82 10.90 4.00
N VAL A 24 -21.46 9.88 4.54
CA VAL A 24 -22.69 9.34 3.94
C VAL A 24 -23.82 10.36 4.01
N ASP A 25 -23.96 11.05 5.13
CA ASP A 25 -24.98 12.09 5.31
C ASP A 25 -24.79 13.28 4.35
N LEU A 26 -23.54 13.57 3.95
CA LEU A 26 -23.22 14.61 2.99
C LEU A 26 -23.30 14.13 1.53
N ASP A 27 -23.82 12.93 1.31
CA ASP A 27 -23.94 12.30 -0.01
C ASP A 27 -22.60 12.09 -0.73
N ASP A 28 -21.50 12.08 -0.01
CA ASP A 28 -20.19 11.76 -0.57
C ASP A 28 -20.11 10.27 -0.94
N PHE A 29 -20.76 9.43 -0.13
CA PHE A 29 -20.90 8.01 -0.42
C PHE A 29 -22.36 7.58 -0.24
N PRO A 30 -22.84 6.64 -1.07
CA PRO A 30 -24.24 6.21 -1.00
C PRO A 30 -24.56 5.39 0.26
N SER A 31 -23.55 4.77 0.89
CA SER A 31 -23.76 3.95 2.07
C SER A 31 -22.46 3.78 2.84
N ARG A 32 -22.59 3.36 4.10
CA ARG A 32 -21.44 3.02 4.94
C ARG A 32 -20.57 1.95 4.28
N SER A 33 -21.18 0.93 3.72
CA SER A 33 -20.47 -0.17 3.05
C SER A 33 -19.67 0.31 1.85
N GLU A 34 -20.24 1.21 1.04
CA GLU A 34 -19.53 1.76 -0.11
C GLU A 34 -18.35 2.64 0.30
N ALA A 35 -18.52 3.41 1.38
CA ALA A 35 -17.44 4.21 1.94
C ALA A 35 -16.27 3.32 2.40
N VAL A 36 -16.58 2.22 3.09
CA VAL A 36 -15.57 1.27 3.56
C VAL A 36 -14.87 0.59 2.38
N ARG A 37 -15.62 0.15 1.37
CA ARG A 37 -15.03 -0.47 0.17
C ARG A 37 -14.09 0.48 -0.56
N ALA A 38 -14.50 1.74 -0.71
CA ALA A 38 -13.66 2.75 -1.33
C ALA A 38 -12.38 2.99 -0.53
N ALA A 39 -12.49 3.06 0.80
CA ALA A 39 -11.33 3.22 1.68
C ALA A 39 -10.36 2.04 1.56
N VAL A 40 -10.86 0.82 1.53
CA VAL A 40 -10.04 -0.39 1.37
C VAL A 40 -9.31 -0.36 0.02
N ARG A 41 -10.02 -0.06 -1.05
CA ARG A 41 -9.43 0.02 -2.40
C ARG A 41 -8.33 1.09 -2.44
N ASP A 42 -8.62 2.28 -1.96
CA ASP A 42 -7.68 3.40 -1.99
C ASP A 42 -6.44 3.11 -1.12
N MET A 43 -6.65 2.50 0.03
CA MET A 43 -5.55 2.09 0.91
C MET A 43 -4.65 1.07 0.22
N ILE A 44 -5.22 0.07 -0.43
CA ILE A 44 -4.45 -0.97 -1.12
C ILE A 44 -3.59 -0.35 -2.23
N TYR A 45 -4.18 0.48 -3.08
CA TYR A 45 -3.42 1.14 -4.15
C TYR A 45 -2.30 2.01 -3.60
N ALA A 46 -2.57 2.79 -2.57
CA ALA A 46 -1.56 3.64 -1.95
C ALA A 46 -0.43 2.82 -1.34
N ARG A 47 -0.76 1.74 -0.63
CA ARG A 47 0.26 0.90 0.03
C ARG A 47 1.08 0.08 -0.97
N VAL A 48 0.44 -0.45 -2.01
CA VAL A 48 1.15 -1.19 -3.06
C VAL A 48 2.19 -0.28 -3.74
N ALA A 49 1.82 0.96 -4.05
CA ALA A 49 2.76 1.91 -4.64
C ALA A 49 3.96 2.17 -3.74
N VAL A 50 3.72 2.40 -2.45
CA VAL A 50 4.80 2.64 -1.47
C VAL A 50 5.72 1.43 -1.34
N VAL A 51 5.15 0.24 -1.22
CA VAL A 51 5.92 -0.99 -1.07
C VAL A 51 6.72 -1.29 -2.33
N THR A 52 6.13 -1.08 -3.50
CA THR A 52 6.82 -1.27 -4.77
C THR A 52 8.03 -0.34 -4.89
N ASP A 53 7.89 0.92 -4.50
CA ASP A 53 9.00 1.87 -4.48
C ASP A 53 10.12 1.42 -3.54
N ARG A 54 9.75 0.92 -2.36
CA ARG A 54 10.74 0.40 -1.40
C ARG A 54 11.52 -0.76 -1.98
N ILE A 55 10.84 -1.69 -2.65
CA ILE A 55 11.48 -2.84 -3.30
C ILE A 55 12.44 -2.36 -4.38
N LYS A 56 12.03 -1.43 -5.21
CA LYS A 56 12.90 -0.85 -6.25
C LYS A 56 14.13 -0.18 -5.65
N GLN A 57 13.97 0.56 -4.57
CA GLN A 57 15.09 1.20 -3.87
C GLN A 57 16.05 0.17 -3.28
N MET A 58 15.53 -0.90 -2.71
CA MET A 58 16.35 -1.99 -2.19
C MET A 58 17.16 -2.65 -3.29
N HIS A 59 16.55 -2.97 -4.43
CA HIS A 59 17.24 -3.56 -5.57
C HIS A 59 18.30 -2.61 -6.13
N ALA A 60 18.02 -1.33 -6.21
CA ALA A 60 19.00 -0.34 -6.64
C ALA A 60 20.19 -0.25 -5.69
N ALA A 61 19.93 -0.29 -4.38
CA ALA A 61 20.99 -0.28 -3.37
C ALA A 61 21.84 -1.54 -3.43
N GLU A 62 21.22 -2.70 -3.60
CA GLU A 62 21.93 -3.98 -3.74
C GLU A 62 22.81 -3.98 -4.99
N ALA A 63 22.29 -3.49 -6.11
CA ALA A 63 23.04 -3.37 -7.36
C ALA A 63 24.23 -2.42 -7.20
N ALA A 64 24.05 -1.30 -6.52
CA ALA A 64 25.12 -0.36 -6.27
C ALA A 64 26.22 -0.95 -5.38
N ILE A 65 25.83 -1.71 -4.37
CA ILE A 65 26.79 -2.40 -3.48
C ILE A 65 27.57 -3.46 -4.26
N ALA A 66 26.89 -4.26 -5.07
CA ALA A 66 27.52 -5.28 -5.90
C ALA A 66 28.52 -4.66 -6.88
N GLU A 67 28.15 -3.55 -7.50
CA GLU A 67 29.03 -2.80 -8.41
C GLU A 67 30.29 -2.31 -7.71
N LYS A 68 30.14 -1.76 -6.53
CA LYS A 68 31.29 -1.31 -5.71
C LYS A 68 32.20 -2.46 -5.34
N ASP A 69 31.64 -3.60 -4.99
CA ASP A 69 32.41 -4.78 -4.63
C ASP A 69 33.21 -5.31 -5.80
N GLU A 70 32.65 -5.31 -7.01
CA GLU A 70 33.37 -5.71 -8.21
C GLU A 70 34.54 -4.79 -8.52
N LEU A 71 34.30 -3.48 -8.46
CA LEU A 71 35.37 -2.48 -8.65
C LEU A 71 36.48 -2.65 -7.62
N ARG A 72 36.10 -2.91 -6.38
CA ARG A 72 37.05 -3.13 -5.31
C ARG A 72 37.92 -4.37 -5.53
N LYS A 73 37.29 -5.45 -6.03
CA LYS A 73 38.00 -6.68 -6.37
C LYS A 73 39.02 -6.45 -7.50
N GLU A 74 38.65 -5.72 -8.52
CA GLU A 74 39.56 -5.35 -9.61
C GLU A 74 40.77 -4.58 -9.11
N PHE A 75 40.53 -3.64 -8.19
CA PHE A 75 41.60 -2.86 -7.60
C PHE A 75 42.56 -3.68 -6.76
N LEU A 76 42.04 -4.66 -6.03
CA LEU A 76 42.81 -5.48 -5.11
C LEU A 76 43.56 -6.63 -5.80
N GLN A 77 43.23 -6.92 -7.03
CA GLN A 77 43.90 -7.99 -7.81
C GLN A 77 45.14 -7.52 -8.58
N LYS A 78 45.51 -6.28 -8.48
CA LYS A 78 46.71 -5.76 -9.15
C LYS A 78 47.95 -6.00 -8.31
#